data_974a14831fa3c4fa137e9a076b963aee
#
_entry.id   974a14831fa3c4fa137e9a076b963aee
#
_cell.length_a   1.000
_cell.length_b   1.000
_cell.length_c   1.000
_cell.angle_alpha   90.00
_cell.angle_beta   90.00
_cell.angle_gamma   90.00
#
_symmetry.space_group_name_H-M   'P 1'
#
loop_
_entity.id
_entity.type
_entity.pdbx_description
1 polymer ?
#
loop_
_entity_poly.entity_id
_entity_poly.type
_entity_poly.pdbx_seq_one_letter_code
_entity_poly.pdbx_strand_id
1 'polypeptide(L)'
;MSQRRPAPVWVRTLDALSLLLAFAAAIVAVSGGFRAHLGSLRIAVTSPVPLIAWCVGITAVRHIAAPQQPLYREFPQRLAEWSRLPAIRTAAAAVFGTRVVMFIVGYLAVFMFGFANGRAPLRHFNNELLNLPVRWDAGWYLQIVTDGYKYAPADPSIQQNIVFFPAYPMLVRVVGRLFGGDMIGYVAAGTIISIASFFGALVYLYAFARDKYGDDVAGGSIWLLAAYPFAIFFGALYTESLFLLGTVATFYHFSKRQFGRAACWGLLVGLTRLNGTLLALPLGFLALQRSSVFTSGARLQARENATPFEKAVAPSTQRNRVPPLAAAAAPVAGLVIYALFIWSLTGNPLAFASGQMAWGRTYNGLGALVAQQYSILANAGLSGYVGTPGYDALNALGALFAVATIWPVARRLGMAYGLFMVINILPALANGGLLSTGRFSSVLFPAFIWLAVTVPSSHRAAWIASFAAMQAFGAALFYTWRPLF
;
A
#
# COMPACT_ATOMS: atom_id res chain seq x y z
N MET A 1 9.58 31.24 -27.36
CA MET A 1 8.60 30.20 -26.98
C MET A 1 7.34 30.92 -26.47
N SER A 2 6.25 30.90 -27.25
CA SER A 2 4.99 31.56 -26.86
C SER A 2 4.42 30.87 -25.63
N GLN A 3 4.17 31.62 -24.56
CA GLN A 3 3.43 31.14 -23.38
C GLN A 3 2.03 30.69 -23.83
N ARG A 4 1.84 29.37 -24.03
CA ARG A 4 0.54 28.81 -24.35
C ARG A 4 -0.37 28.99 -23.14
N ARG A 5 -1.46 29.73 -23.29
CA ARG A 5 -2.47 29.87 -22.24
C ARG A 5 -3.02 28.49 -21.88
N PRO A 6 -3.11 28.15 -20.59
CA PRO A 6 -3.68 26.86 -20.19
C PRO A 6 -5.10 26.74 -20.68
N ALA A 7 -5.47 25.56 -21.18
CA ALA A 7 -6.84 25.29 -21.62
C ALA A 7 -7.85 25.51 -20.48
N PRO A 8 -9.00 26.13 -20.76
CA PRO A 8 -10.07 26.32 -19.79
C PRO A 8 -10.52 25.01 -19.12
N VAL A 9 -11.02 25.07 -17.90
CA VAL A 9 -11.42 23.88 -17.13
C VAL A 9 -12.41 23.01 -17.91
N TRP A 10 -13.41 23.60 -18.54
CA TRP A 10 -14.44 22.88 -19.30
C TRP A 10 -13.82 22.09 -20.48
N VAL A 11 -12.82 22.65 -21.18
CA VAL A 11 -12.11 21.95 -22.28
C VAL A 11 -11.38 20.72 -21.76
N ARG A 12 -10.69 20.85 -20.63
CA ARG A 12 -10.01 19.73 -19.96
C ARG A 12 -10.98 18.67 -19.49
N THR A 13 -12.17 19.09 -19.01
CA THR A 13 -13.23 18.17 -18.60
C THR A 13 -13.76 17.36 -19.79
N LEU A 14 -13.98 18.00 -20.95
CA LEU A 14 -14.39 17.28 -22.17
C LEU A 14 -13.31 16.31 -22.66
N ASP A 15 -12.04 16.73 -22.67
CA ASP A 15 -10.92 15.84 -23.02
C ASP A 15 -10.83 14.64 -22.08
N ALA A 16 -10.95 14.85 -20.75
CA ALA A 16 -10.93 13.78 -19.77
C ALA A 16 -12.12 12.82 -19.93
N LEU A 17 -13.31 13.36 -20.19
CA LEU A 17 -14.52 12.56 -20.43
C LEU A 17 -14.38 11.71 -21.69
N SER A 18 -13.84 12.28 -22.78
CA SER A 18 -13.57 11.53 -24.02
C SER A 18 -12.61 10.38 -23.78
N LEU A 19 -11.52 10.60 -23.03
CA LEU A 19 -10.55 9.56 -22.67
C LEU A 19 -11.17 8.47 -21.78
N LEU A 20 -12.00 8.85 -20.81
CA LEU A 20 -12.72 7.90 -19.96
C LEU A 20 -13.70 7.04 -20.75
N LEU A 21 -14.42 7.64 -21.68
CA LEU A 21 -15.36 6.91 -22.58
C LEU A 21 -14.61 5.95 -23.50
N ALA A 22 -13.46 6.37 -24.07
CA ALA A 22 -12.63 5.51 -24.90
C ALA A 22 -12.08 4.32 -24.09
N PHE A 23 -11.60 4.58 -22.87
CA PHE A 23 -11.10 3.55 -21.97
C PHE A 23 -12.22 2.58 -21.55
N ALA A 24 -13.39 3.10 -21.19
CA ALA A 24 -14.55 2.28 -20.85
C ALA A 24 -15.01 1.43 -22.06
N ALA A 25 -15.01 2.00 -23.27
CA ALA A 25 -15.32 1.25 -24.49
C ALA A 25 -14.34 0.11 -24.74
N ALA A 26 -13.03 0.35 -24.55
CA ALA A 26 -12.00 -0.68 -24.68
C ALA A 26 -12.21 -1.81 -23.66
N ILE A 27 -12.50 -1.47 -22.39
CA ILE A 27 -12.83 -2.47 -21.37
C ILE A 27 -14.04 -3.30 -21.78
N VAL A 28 -15.15 -2.65 -22.18
CA VAL A 28 -16.36 -3.34 -22.60
C VAL A 28 -16.13 -4.24 -23.81
N ALA A 29 -15.29 -3.81 -24.76
CA ALA A 29 -14.94 -4.61 -25.92
C ALA A 29 -14.16 -5.89 -25.55
N VAL A 30 -13.28 -5.80 -24.54
CA VAL A 30 -12.47 -6.96 -24.08
C VAL A 30 -13.23 -7.86 -23.13
N SER A 31 -14.03 -7.28 -22.21
CA SER A 31 -14.71 -8.01 -21.13
C SER A 31 -16.13 -8.50 -21.49
N GLY A 32 -16.67 -8.13 -22.66
CA GLY A 32 -18.07 -8.40 -23.00
C GLY A 32 -19.10 -7.51 -22.26
N GLY A 33 -18.61 -6.52 -21.49
CA GLY A 33 -19.41 -5.57 -20.75
C GLY A 33 -19.76 -5.97 -19.33
N PHE A 34 -20.50 -5.08 -18.63
CA PHE A 34 -20.89 -5.32 -17.26
C PHE A 34 -22.38 -4.97 -17.02
N ARG A 35 -22.93 -5.61 -16.01
CA ARG A 35 -24.28 -5.33 -15.49
C ARG A 35 -24.16 -5.05 -13.99
N ALA A 36 -24.68 -3.91 -13.54
CA ALA A 36 -24.69 -3.53 -12.14
C ALA A 36 -26.09 -3.13 -11.70
N HIS A 37 -26.45 -3.43 -10.46
CA HIS A 37 -27.66 -2.98 -9.80
C HIS A 37 -27.30 -1.99 -8.71
N LEU A 38 -27.86 -0.78 -8.76
CA LEU A 38 -27.76 0.24 -7.72
C LEU A 38 -29.18 0.45 -7.18
N GLY A 39 -29.56 -0.32 -6.16
CA GLY A 39 -30.93 -0.38 -5.71
C GLY A 39 -31.86 -0.88 -6.83
N SER A 40 -32.89 -0.12 -7.17
CA SER A 40 -33.81 -0.40 -8.26
C SER A 40 -33.28 -0.05 -9.66
N LEU A 41 -32.15 0.69 -9.73
CA LEU A 41 -31.59 1.11 -11.02
C LEU A 41 -30.68 0.00 -11.58
N ARG A 42 -31.00 -0.50 -12.78
CA ARG A 42 -30.19 -1.46 -13.52
C ARG A 42 -29.32 -0.74 -14.52
N ILE A 43 -28.02 -0.75 -14.31
CA ILE A 43 -27.03 -0.21 -15.24
C ILE A 43 -26.43 -1.40 -16.01
N ALA A 44 -26.63 -1.43 -17.33
CA ALA A 44 -26.03 -2.44 -18.19
C ALA A 44 -25.27 -1.76 -19.32
N VAL A 45 -23.97 -2.04 -19.42
CA VAL A 45 -23.11 -1.56 -20.50
C VAL A 45 -22.51 -2.80 -21.15
N THR A 46 -23.21 -3.34 -22.15
CA THR A 46 -22.86 -4.62 -22.82
C THR A 46 -22.36 -4.43 -24.23
N SER A 47 -22.34 -3.20 -24.74
CA SER A 47 -21.81 -2.86 -26.06
C SER A 47 -20.86 -1.67 -25.99
N PRO A 48 -19.69 -1.71 -26.63
CA PRO A 48 -18.77 -0.56 -26.69
C PRO A 48 -19.29 0.55 -27.62
N VAL A 49 -20.22 0.25 -28.53
CA VAL A 49 -20.68 1.16 -29.58
C VAL A 49 -21.24 2.49 -29.06
N PRO A 50 -22.16 2.51 -28.08
CA PRO A 50 -22.66 3.76 -27.51
C PRO A 50 -21.53 4.61 -26.86
N LEU A 51 -20.60 3.96 -26.18
CA LEU A 51 -19.46 4.64 -25.55
C LEU A 51 -18.54 5.27 -26.58
N ILE A 52 -18.27 4.56 -27.67
CA ILE A 52 -17.48 5.08 -28.81
C ILE A 52 -18.23 6.25 -29.47
N ALA A 53 -19.53 6.13 -29.69
CA ALA A 53 -20.32 7.20 -30.29
C ALA A 53 -20.29 8.49 -29.44
N TRP A 54 -20.48 8.38 -28.11
CA TRP A 54 -20.34 9.51 -27.21
C TRP A 54 -18.91 10.07 -27.17
N CYS A 55 -17.89 9.20 -27.16
CA CYS A 55 -16.49 9.62 -27.22
C CYS A 55 -16.22 10.45 -28.48
N VAL A 56 -16.65 9.98 -29.64
CA VAL A 56 -16.47 10.68 -30.93
C VAL A 56 -17.25 12.00 -30.93
N GLY A 57 -18.52 11.99 -30.50
CA GLY A 57 -19.35 13.20 -30.45
C GLY A 57 -18.77 14.29 -29.55
N ILE A 58 -18.35 13.93 -28.32
CA ILE A 58 -17.72 14.87 -27.39
C ILE A 58 -16.38 15.37 -27.94
N THR A 59 -15.60 14.50 -28.56
CA THR A 59 -14.32 14.87 -29.17
C THR A 59 -14.54 15.85 -30.33
N ALA A 60 -15.54 15.62 -31.18
CA ALA A 60 -15.88 16.50 -32.28
C ALA A 60 -16.34 17.89 -31.78
N VAL A 61 -17.29 17.93 -30.84
CA VAL A 61 -17.77 19.18 -30.24
C VAL A 61 -16.61 19.95 -29.60
N ARG A 62 -15.77 19.26 -28.88
CA ARG A 62 -14.57 19.84 -28.24
C ARG A 62 -13.62 20.47 -29.25
N HIS A 63 -13.36 19.81 -30.40
CA HIS A 63 -12.46 20.32 -31.43
C HIS A 63 -13.03 21.53 -32.18
N ILE A 64 -14.35 21.55 -32.37
CA ILE A 64 -15.05 22.69 -32.99
C ILE A 64 -15.06 23.90 -32.04
N ALA A 65 -15.32 23.66 -30.75
CA ALA A 65 -15.49 24.74 -29.77
C ALA A 65 -14.16 25.27 -29.20
N ALA A 66 -13.06 24.54 -29.31
CA ALA A 66 -11.80 24.93 -28.68
C ALA A 66 -10.56 24.54 -29.52
N PRO A 67 -9.79 25.54 -30.02
CA PRO A 67 -8.61 25.28 -30.85
C PRO A 67 -7.36 24.85 -30.03
N GLN A 68 -7.46 24.82 -28.67
CA GLN A 68 -6.34 24.43 -27.82
C GLN A 68 -5.96 22.96 -28.01
N GLN A 69 -4.70 22.60 -27.75
CA GLN A 69 -4.25 21.21 -27.86
C GLN A 69 -5.01 20.29 -26.88
N PRO A 70 -5.51 19.14 -27.37
CA PRO A 70 -6.21 18.17 -26.53
C PRO A 70 -5.29 17.49 -25.52
N LEU A 71 -5.84 17.07 -24.37
CA LEU A 71 -5.12 16.32 -23.35
C LEU A 71 -4.46 15.04 -23.90
N TYR A 72 -5.10 14.34 -24.83
CA TYR A 72 -4.54 13.10 -25.39
C TYR A 72 -3.29 13.34 -26.26
N ARG A 73 -3.06 14.55 -26.81
CA ARG A 73 -1.80 14.92 -27.46
C ARG A 73 -0.73 15.39 -26.48
N GLU A 74 -1.14 15.99 -25.35
CA GLU A 74 -0.23 16.37 -24.28
C GLU A 74 0.16 15.17 -23.40
N PHE A 75 -0.72 14.19 -23.24
CA PHE A 75 -0.53 13.05 -22.35
C PHE A 75 0.74 12.25 -22.63
N PRO A 76 1.04 11.82 -23.89
CA PRO A 76 2.29 11.12 -24.19
C PRO A 76 3.54 11.93 -23.87
N GLN A 77 3.49 13.25 -24.13
CA GLN A 77 4.62 14.15 -23.84
C GLN A 77 4.82 14.27 -22.33
N ARG A 78 3.74 14.47 -21.57
CA ARG A 78 3.79 14.49 -20.10
C ARG A 78 4.23 13.15 -19.51
N LEU A 79 3.76 12.05 -20.07
CA LEU A 79 4.18 10.71 -19.65
C LEU A 79 5.68 10.51 -19.89
N ALA A 80 6.19 10.95 -21.06
CA ALA A 80 7.61 10.92 -21.37
C ALA A 80 8.43 11.82 -20.45
N GLU A 81 7.92 12.99 -20.07
CA GLU A 81 8.54 13.86 -19.07
C GLU A 81 8.56 13.22 -17.69
N TRP A 82 7.42 12.67 -17.26
CA TRP A 82 7.33 11.99 -15.97
C TRP A 82 8.23 10.76 -15.91
N SER A 83 8.28 9.95 -16.95
CA SER A 83 9.14 8.76 -17.01
C SER A 83 10.63 9.09 -16.88
N ARG A 84 11.04 10.33 -17.17
CA ARG A 84 12.42 10.81 -16.99
C ARG A 84 12.73 11.27 -15.58
N LEU A 85 11.71 11.47 -14.73
CA LEU A 85 11.93 11.90 -13.36
C LEU A 85 12.68 10.84 -12.55
N PRO A 86 13.73 11.22 -11.78
CA PRO A 86 14.49 10.28 -10.98
C PRO A 86 13.63 9.41 -10.08
N ALA A 87 12.62 9.99 -9.42
CA ALA A 87 11.67 9.26 -8.59
C ALA A 87 10.95 8.13 -9.34
N ILE A 88 10.44 8.42 -10.54
CA ILE A 88 9.72 7.44 -11.37
C ILE A 88 10.66 6.35 -11.87
N ARG A 89 11.84 6.73 -12.39
CA ARG A 89 12.82 5.76 -12.90
C ARG A 89 13.33 4.83 -11.81
N THR A 90 13.68 5.38 -10.65
CA THR A 90 14.19 4.58 -9.53
C THR A 90 13.11 3.67 -8.96
N ALA A 91 11.87 4.18 -8.78
CA ALA A 91 10.75 3.38 -8.33
C ALA A 91 10.41 2.26 -9.33
N ALA A 92 10.38 2.56 -10.63
CA ALA A 92 10.13 1.55 -11.67
C ALA A 92 11.22 0.47 -11.66
N ALA A 93 12.50 0.86 -11.64
CA ALA A 93 13.62 -0.08 -11.57
C ALA A 93 13.54 -0.98 -10.32
N ALA A 94 13.21 -0.40 -9.15
CA ALA A 94 13.07 -1.16 -7.91
C ALA A 94 11.88 -2.13 -7.95
N VAL A 95 10.72 -1.71 -8.46
CA VAL A 95 9.55 -2.58 -8.62
C VAL A 95 9.83 -3.72 -9.60
N PHE A 96 10.29 -3.41 -10.80
CA PHE A 96 10.59 -4.44 -11.80
C PHE A 96 11.71 -5.37 -11.33
N GLY A 97 12.83 -4.83 -10.84
CA GLY A 97 13.97 -5.61 -10.39
C GLY A 97 13.68 -6.52 -9.20
N THR A 98 12.71 -6.17 -8.36
CA THR A 98 12.36 -7.00 -7.21
C THR A 98 11.11 -7.84 -7.44
N ARG A 99 10.02 -7.29 -7.96
CA ARG A 99 8.74 -8.04 -8.08
C ARG A 99 8.81 -9.14 -9.13
N VAL A 100 9.35 -8.84 -10.32
CA VAL A 100 9.53 -9.85 -11.38
C VAL A 100 10.44 -10.97 -10.88
N VAL A 101 11.56 -10.64 -10.25
CA VAL A 101 12.48 -11.64 -9.68
C VAL A 101 11.79 -12.50 -8.63
N MET A 102 10.98 -11.89 -7.72
CA MET A 102 10.27 -12.65 -6.69
C MET A 102 9.22 -13.61 -7.28
N PHE A 103 8.51 -13.22 -8.33
CA PHE A 103 7.59 -14.14 -9.02
C PHE A 103 8.35 -15.28 -9.73
N ILE A 104 9.49 -15.00 -10.35
CA ILE A 104 10.34 -16.04 -10.97
C ILE A 104 10.84 -16.99 -9.89
N VAL A 105 11.42 -16.48 -8.79
CA VAL A 105 11.89 -17.30 -7.66
C VAL A 105 10.75 -18.14 -7.08
N GLY A 106 9.58 -17.54 -6.88
CA GLY A 106 8.40 -18.25 -6.38
C GLY A 106 7.95 -19.37 -7.29
N TYR A 107 7.90 -19.13 -8.60
CA TYR A 107 7.55 -20.14 -9.59
C TYR A 107 8.56 -21.29 -9.62
N LEU A 108 9.85 -20.95 -9.68
CA LEU A 108 10.92 -21.96 -9.66
C LEU A 108 10.93 -22.74 -8.34
N ALA A 109 10.69 -22.08 -7.20
CA ALA A 109 10.60 -22.78 -5.92
C ALA A 109 9.44 -23.79 -5.88
N VAL A 110 8.27 -23.42 -6.43
CA VAL A 110 7.14 -24.36 -6.54
C VAL A 110 7.49 -25.53 -7.46
N PHE A 111 8.16 -25.27 -8.57
CA PHE A 111 8.58 -26.32 -9.52
C PHE A 111 9.64 -27.27 -8.92
N MET A 112 10.64 -26.71 -8.20
CA MET A 112 11.77 -27.50 -7.67
C MET A 112 11.45 -28.23 -6.37
N PHE A 113 10.72 -27.57 -5.45
CA PHE A 113 10.51 -28.06 -4.09
C PHE A 113 9.07 -28.53 -3.80
N GLY A 114 8.15 -28.25 -4.73
CA GLY A 114 6.72 -28.50 -4.49
C GLY A 114 6.16 -27.74 -3.29
N PHE A 115 4.99 -28.14 -2.85
CA PHE A 115 4.31 -27.52 -1.71
C PHE A 115 4.62 -28.23 -0.40
N ALA A 116 4.59 -27.51 0.71
CA ALA A 116 4.53 -28.14 2.03
C ALA A 116 3.36 -29.13 2.08
N ASN A 117 3.55 -30.28 2.70
CA ASN A 117 2.54 -31.34 2.80
C ASN A 117 2.01 -31.88 1.44
N GLY A 118 2.77 -31.70 0.36
CA GLY A 118 2.53 -32.30 -0.95
C GLY A 118 1.49 -31.61 -1.84
N ARG A 119 0.67 -30.69 -1.33
CA ARG A 119 -0.30 -29.93 -2.15
C ARG A 119 -0.58 -28.54 -1.64
N ALA A 120 -0.91 -27.63 -2.56
CA ALA A 120 -1.33 -26.28 -2.21
C ALA A 120 -2.71 -26.30 -1.50
N PRO A 121 -2.87 -25.65 -0.34
CA PRO A 121 -4.16 -25.53 0.36
C PRO A 121 -5.20 -24.73 -0.43
N LEU A 122 -4.76 -23.75 -1.23
CA LEU A 122 -5.62 -22.87 -2.02
C LEU A 122 -5.08 -22.82 -3.46
N ARG A 123 -5.89 -23.23 -4.41
CA ARG A 123 -5.56 -23.25 -5.84
C ARG A 123 -6.80 -22.89 -6.66
N HIS A 124 -6.77 -21.75 -7.34
CA HIS A 124 -7.89 -21.26 -8.16
C HIS A 124 -7.72 -21.60 -9.64
N PHE A 125 -6.49 -21.80 -10.11
CA PHE A 125 -6.17 -21.99 -11.52
C PHE A 125 -5.29 -23.21 -11.72
N ASN A 126 -5.39 -23.83 -12.92
CA ASN A 126 -4.47 -24.90 -13.32
C ASN A 126 -3.04 -24.38 -13.60
N ASN A 127 -2.90 -23.09 -13.89
CA ASN A 127 -1.61 -22.43 -14.09
C ASN A 127 -1.09 -21.84 -12.77
N GLU A 128 0.06 -22.33 -12.30
CA GLU A 128 0.65 -21.87 -11.03
C GLU A 128 1.14 -20.41 -11.05
N LEU A 129 1.50 -19.85 -12.20
CA LEU A 129 1.82 -18.42 -12.30
C LEU A 129 0.66 -17.54 -11.86
N LEU A 130 -0.57 -17.92 -12.21
CA LEU A 130 -1.77 -17.19 -11.83
C LEU A 130 -2.12 -17.41 -10.34
N ASN A 131 -1.65 -18.49 -9.74
CA ASN A 131 -1.85 -18.75 -8.30
C ASN A 131 -0.81 -18.07 -7.42
N LEU A 132 0.33 -17.61 -7.94
CA LEU A 132 1.39 -17.00 -7.11
C LEU A 132 0.91 -15.81 -6.27
N PRO A 133 0.13 -14.86 -6.80
CA PRO A 133 -0.36 -13.74 -5.97
C PRO A 133 -1.35 -14.16 -4.89
N VAL A 134 -1.94 -15.37 -5.03
CA VAL A 134 -3.02 -15.89 -4.17
C VAL A 134 -2.45 -16.90 -3.19
N ARG A 135 -1.71 -16.44 -2.20
CA ARG A 135 -1.15 -17.27 -1.13
C ARG A 135 -1.64 -16.79 0.23
N TRP A 136 -1.87 -17.70 1.14
CA TRP A 136 -2.20 -17.44 2.55
C TRP A 136 -3.44 -16.52 2.71
N ASP A 137 -3.31 -15.36 3.37
CA ASP A 137 -4.43 -14.44 3.64
C ASP A 137 -5.12 -13.91 2.37
N ALA A 138 -4.50 -14.03 1.18
CA ALA A 138 -5.11 -13.60 -0.07
C ALA A 138 -6.48 -14.27 -0.31
N GLY A 139 -6.68 -15.49 0.17
CA GLY A 139 -7.96 -16.19 0.11
C GLY A 139 -9.08 -15.44 0.82
N TRP A 140 -8.81 -14.83 1.98
CA TRP A 140 -9.77 -14.03 2.73
C TRP A 140 -10.17 -12.76 2.00
N TYR A 141 -9.19 -12.07 1.39
CA TYR A 141 -9.48 -10.91 0.56
C TYR A 141 -10.30 -11.27 -0.67
N LEU A 142 -9.97 -12.38 -1.37
CA LEU A 142 -10.76 -12.86 -2.50
C LEU A 142 -12.16 -13.27 -2.09
N GLN A 143 -12.35 -13.92 -0.95
CA GLN A 143 -13.68 -14.24 -0.42
C GLN A 143 -14.52 -12.97 -0.22
N ILE A 144 -13.93 -11.90 0.34
CA ILE A 144 -14.64 -10.61 0.48
C ILE A 144 -14.97 -10.02 -0.90
N VAL A 145 -14.04 -10.13 -1.87
CA VAL A 145 -14.23 -9.64 -3.23
C VAL A 145 -15.38 -10.37 -3.94
N THR A 146 -15.47 -11.68 -3.83
CA THR A 146 -16.50 -12.50 -4.49
C THR A 146 -17.83 -12.48 -3.75
N ASP A 147 -17.81 -12.80 -2.47
CA ASP A 147 -18.98 -13.11 -1.67
C ASP A 147 -19.43 -11.94 -0.77
N GLY A 148 -18.52 -11.02 -0.46
CA GLY A 148 -18.72 -9.98 0.54
C GLY A 148 -18.37 -10.43 1.95
N TYR A 149 -18.74 -9.58 2.92
CA TYR A 149 -18.54 -9.89 4.33
C TYR A 149 -19.60 -10.87 4.81
N LYS A 150 -19.15 -11.89 5.58
CA LYS A 150 -20.01 -12.88 6.21
C LYS A 150 -19.72 -12.91 7.70
N TYR A 151 -20.75 -13.06 8.51
CA TYR A 151 -20.65 -13.15 9.96
C TYR A 151 -21.49 -14.31 10.49
N ALA A 152 -20.84 -15.16 11.28
CA ALA A 152 -21.51 -16.24 12.02
C ALA A 152 -21.31 -15.99 13.52
N PRO A 153 -22.37 -15.65 14.28
CA PRO A 153 -22.24 -15.14 15.65
C PRO A 153 -21.85 -16.18 16.69
N ALA A 154 -21.93 -17.47 16.37
CA ALA A 154 -22.00 -18.51 17.39
C ALA A 154 -20.67 -18.92 18.03
N ASP A 155 -19.52 -18.70 17.39
CA ASP A 155 -18.24 -19.21 17.90
C ASP A 155 -17.08 -18.21 17.66
N PRO A 156 -16.54 -17.62 18.72
CA PRO A 156 -15.40 -16.72 18.63
C PRO A 156 -14.10 -17.41 18.22
N SER A 157 -14.03 -18.74 18.21
CA SER A 157 -12.87 -19.51 17.75
C SER A 157 -12.82 -19.66 16.22
N ILE A 158 -13.93 -19.41 15.52
CA ILE A 158 -14.01 -19.50 14.06
C ILE A 158 -13.42 -18.26 13.42
N GLN A 159 -12.46 -18.47 12.53
CA GLN A 159 -11.90 -17.39 11.70
C GLN A 159 -12.96 -16.81 10.76
N GLN A 160 -13.13 -15.48 10.77
CA GLN A 160 -14.13 -14.77 9.99
C GLN A 160 -13.50 -13.61 9.21
N ASN A 161 -14.08 -13.30 8.06
CA ASN A 161 -13.52 -12.27 7.16
C ASN A 161 -13.74 -10.82 7.64
N ILE A 162 -14.57 -10.60 8.67
CA ILE A 162 -14.82 -9.27 9.27
C ILE A 162 -13.57 -8.64 9.92
N VAL A 163 -12.50 -9.39 10.15
CA VAL A 163 -11.24 -8.84 10.68
C VAL A 163 -10.42 -8.13 9.61
N PHE A 164 -10.73 -8.33 8.32
CA PHE A 164 -10.06 -7.72 7.18
C PHE A 164 -10.76 -6.44 6.75
N PHE A 165 -10.04 -5.33 6.71
CA PHE A 165 -10.57 -4.01 6.45
C PHE A 165 -10.93 -3.78 4.97
N PRO A 166 -11.92 -2.90 4.65
CA PRO A 166 -12.60 -2.91 3.38
C PRO A 166 -11.86 -2.24 2.21
N ALA A 167 -10.92 -1.32 2.44
CA ALA A 167 -10.36 -0.50 1.36
C ALA A 167 -9.77 -1.34 0.23
N TYR A 168 -8.93 -2.32 0.55
CA TYR A 168 -8.27 -3.15 -0.46
C TYR A 168 -9.27 -4.08 -1.19
N PRO A 169 -10.05 -4.94 -0.51
CA PRO A 169 -10.95 -5.85 -1.20
C PRO A 169 -12.05 -5.12 -1.98
N MET A 170 -12.56 -3.99 -1.50
CA MET A 170 -13.53 -3.21 -2.24
C MET A 170 -12.93 -2.58 -3.51
N LEU A 171 -11.70 -2.08 -3.44
CA LEU A 171 -10.98 -1.58 -4.61
C LEU A 171 -10.76 -2.71 -5.64
N VAL A 172 -10.32 -3.89 -5.18
CA VAL A 172 -10.16 -5.08 -6.04
C VAL A 172 -11.50 -5.50 -6.67
N ARG A 173 -12.59 -5.49 -5.90
CA ARG A 173 -13.94 -5.81 -6.40
C ARG A 173 -14.39 -4.85 -7.50
N VAL A 174 -14.19 -3.55 -7.31
CA VAL A 174 -14.58 -2.53 -8.29
C VAL A 174 -13.74 -2.67 -9.57
N VAL A 175 -12.42 -2.73 -9.45
CA VAL A 175 -11.51 -2.83 -10.59
C VAL A 175 -11.65 -4.17 -11.31
N GLY A 176 -11.78 -5.28 -10.56
CA GLY A 176 -11.93 -6.61 -11.13
C GLY A 176 -13.23 -6.80 -11.93
N ARG A 177 -14.32 -6.08 -11.54
CA ARG A 177 -15.53 -6.04 -12.35
C ARG A 177 -15.33 -5.40 -13.72
N LEU A 178 -14.39 -4.44 -13.82
CA LEU A 178 -14.01 -3.86 -15.11
C LEU A 178 -13.22 -4.86 -15.99
N PHE A 179 -12.60 -5.87 -15.36
CA PHE A 179 -11.89 -6.97 -16.03
C PHE A 179 -12.72 -8.25 -16.20
N GLY A 180 -14.04 -8.15 -16.19
CA GLY A 180 -14.95 -9.27 -16.42
C GLY A 180 -15.70 -9.75 -15.17
N GLY A 181 -15.21 -9.46 -13.96
CA GLY A 181 -15.87 -9.82 -12.71
C GLY A 181 -15.81 -11.31 -12.35
N ASP A 182 -14.93 -12.04 -13.00
CA ASP A 182 -14.60 -13.44 -12.70
C ASP A 182 -13.34 -13.55 -11.81
N MET A 183 -12.96 -14.76 -11.45
CA MET A 183 -11.80 -15.01 -10.59
C MET A 183 -10.49 -14.49 -11.22
N ILE A 184 -10.32 -14.65 -12.54
CA ILE A 184 -9.13 -14.14 -13.26
C ILE A 184 -9.09 -12.62 -13.17
N GLY A 185 -10.21 -11.95 -13.45
CA GLY A 185 -10.35 -10.50 -13.36
C GLY A 185 -10.05 -9.96 -11.96
N TYR A 186 -10.52 -10.63 -10.91
CA TYR A 186 -10.24 -10.23 -9.53
C TYR A 186 -8.79 -10.43 -9.12
N VAL A 187 -8.16 -11.55 -9.49
CA VAL A 187 -6.74 -11.80 -9.21
C VAL A 187 -5.84 -10.82 -9.98
N ALA A 188 -6.15 -10.57 -11.26
CA ALA A 188 -5.44 -9.59 -12.06
C ALA A 188 -5.56 -8.18 -11.46
N ALA A 189 -6.78 -7.76 -11.10
CA ALA A 189 -7.03 -6.48 -10.45
C ALA A 189 -6.26 -6.33 -9.14
N GLY A 190 -6.33 -7.35 -8.26
CA GLY A 190 -5.62 -7.35 -6.98
C GLY A 190 -4.10 -7.25 -7.16
N THR A 191 -3.54 -7.99 -8.10
CA THR A 191 -2.11 -7.94 -8.42
C THR A 191 -1.70 -6.55 -8.95
N ILE A 192 -2.47 -6.00 -9.90
CA ILE A 192 -2.22 -4.66 -10.46
C ILE A 192 -2.31 -3.60 -9.36
N ILE A 193 -3.34 -3.64 -8.51
CA ILE A 193 -3.51 -2.69 -7.40
C ILE A 193 -2.34 -2.78 -6.42
N SER A 194 -1.90 -3.99 -6.05
CA SER A 194 -0.77 -4.18 -5.15
C SER A 194 0.52 -3.61 -5.74
N ILE A 195 0.85 -3.94 -6.99
CA ILE A 195 2.06 -3.47 -7.67
C ILE A 195 2.01 -1.95 -7.92
N ALA A 196 0.88 -1.42 -8.39
CA ALA A 196 0.70 0.01 -8.63
C ALA A 196 0.75 0.82 -7.32
N SER A 197 0.15 0.30 -6.24
CA SER A 197 0.24 0.92 -4.91
C SER A 197 1.67 0.91 -4.38
N PHE A 198 2.41 -0.20 -4.56
CA PHE A 198 3.81 -0.26 -4.18
C PHE A 198 4.66 0.73 -4.97
N PHE A 199 4.48 0.78 -6.29
CA PHE A 199 5.14 1.77 -7.15
C PHE A 199 4.86 3.21 -6.68
N GLY A 200 3.59 3.54 -6.46
CA GLY A 200 3.18 4.86 -5.94
C GLY A 200 3.79 5.17 -4.58
N ALA A 201 3.85 4.18 -3.67
CA ALA A 201 4.49 4.31 -2.37
C ALA A 201 5.98 4.66 -2.49
N LEU A 202 6.70 3.99 -3.40
CA LEU A 202 8.12 4.27 -3.64
C LEU A 202 8.33 5.67 -4.27
N VAL A 203 7.46 6.12 -5.15
CA VAL A 203 7.52 7.48 -5.72
C VAL A 203 7.33 8.53 -4.62
N TYR A 204 6.32 8.35 -3.75
CA TYR A 204 6.12 9.25 -2.61
C TYR A 204 7.27 9.17 -1.60
N LEU A 205 7.81 7.97 -1.36
CA LEU A 205 8.96 7.79 -0.46
C LEU A 205 10.20 8.51 -1.00
N TYR A 206 10.46 8.41 -2.31
CA TYR A 206 11.54 9.15 -2.96
C TYR A 206 11.39 10.65 -2.73
N ALA A 207 10.22 11.21 -3.10
CA ALA A 207 9.95 12.63 -2.96
C ALA A 207 10.07 13.09 -1.49
N PHE A 208 9.59 12.28 -0.56
CA PHE A 208 9.64 12.56 0.87
C PHE A 208 11.07 12.55 1.42
N ALA A 209 11.88 11.55 1.06
CA ALA A 209 13.26 11.43 1.52
C ALA A 209 14.18 12.46 0.87
N ARG A 210 13.98 12.75 -0.43
CA ARG A 210 14.75 13.72 -1.20
C ARG A 210 14.67 15.11 -0.62
N ASP A 211 13.48 15.53 -0.21
CA ASP A 211 13.26 16.87 0.35
C ASP A 211 14.17 17.21 1.53
N LYS A 212 14.59 16.21 2.29
CA LYS A 212 15.37 16.40 3.51
C LYS A 212 16.82 15.91 3.37
N TYR A 213 17.07 14.91 2.53
CA TYR A 213 18.33 14.17 2.50
C TYR A 213 18.97 14.05 1.11
N GLY A 214 18.32 14.58 0.06
CA GLY A 214 18.82 14.52 -1.32
C GLY A 214 18.55 13.21 -2.05
N ASP A 215 18.92 13.19 -3.34
CA ASP A 215 18.59 12.10 -4.27
C ASP A 215 19.29 10.77 -3.94
N ASP A 216 20.50 10.82 -3.44
CA ASP A 216 21.28 9.62 -3.08
C ASP A 216 20.60 8.82 -1.96
N VAL A 217 20.20 9.49 -0.87
CA VAL A 217 19.44 8.87 0.23
C VAL A 217 18.05 8.44 -0.23
N ALA A 218 17.38 9.23 -1.06
CA ALA A 218 16.07 8.87 -1.57
C ALA A 218 16.13 7.58 -2.40
N GLY A 219 17.10 7.46 -3.30
CA GLY A 219 17.34 6.24 -4.08
C GLY A 219 17.69 5.04 -3.19
N GLY A 220 18.59 5.23 -2.22
CA GLY A 220 18.95 4.20 -1.25
C GLY A 220 17.76 3.71 -0.44
N SER A 221 16.88 4.61 0.02
CA SER A 221 15.67 4.27 0.78
C SER A 221 14.72 3.38 -0.01
N ILE A 222 14.53 3.67 -1.31
CA ILE A 222 13.69 2.88 -2.21
C ILE A 222 14.24 1.45 -2.35
N TRP A 223 15.53 1.32 -2.68
CA TRP A 223 16.12 0.02 -2.93
C TRP A 223 16.19 -0.84 -1.66
N LEU A 224 16.55 -0.25 -0.51
CA LEU A 224 16.56 -0.95 0.77
C LEU A 224 15.16 -1.45 1.16
N LEU A 225 14.10 -0.64 0.94
CA LEU A 225 12.73 -1.06 1.20
C LEU A 225 12.28 -2.14 0.21
N ALA A 226 12.54 -1.96 -1.09
CA ALA A 226 12.09 -2.88 -2.11
C ALA A 226 12.77 -4.26 -2.03
N ALA A 227 14.04 -4.29 -1.62
CA ALA A 227 14.81 -5.52 -1.40
C ALA A 227 14.63 -6.12 -0.01
N TYR A 228 13.95 -5.44 0.93
CA TYR A 228 13.79 -5.92 2.31
C TYR A 228 13.21 -7.34 2.35
N PRO A 229 13.69 -8.23 3.24
CA PRO A 229 13.30 -9.64 3.25
C PRO A 229 11.79 -9.88 3.24
N PHE A 230 11.03 -9.08 3.97
CA PHE A 230 9.57 -9.19 4.04
C PHE A 230 8.82 -8.30 3.03
N ALA A 231 9.50 -7.66 2.09
CA ALA A 231 8.85 -6.90 1.03
C ALA A 231 8.15 -7.79 -0.02
N ILE A 232 8.22 -9.11 0.09
CA ILE A 232 7.49 -10.06 -0.75
C ILE A 232 5.98 -9.81 -0.76
N PHE A 233 5.43 -9.36 0.37
CA PHE A 233 4.00 -9.06 0.53
C PHE A 233 3.51 -7.94 -0.38
N PHE A 234 4.39 -7.08 -0.90
CA PHE A 234 4.02 -6.02 -1.85
C PHE A 234 3.71 -6.54 -3.26
N GLY A 235 3.92 -7.83 -3.53
CA GLY A 235 3.51 -8.50 -4.77
C GLY A 235 2.28 -9.40 -4.62
N ALA A 236 1.80 -9.65 -3.40
CA ALA A 236 0.66 -10.50 -3.11
C ALA A 236 -0.67 -9.71 -3.08
N LEU A 237 -1.80 -10.43 -3.10
CA LEU A 237 -3.13 -9.84 -2.90
C LEU A 237 -3.35 -9.48 -1.43
N TYR A 238 -2.66 -8.46 -0.96
CA TYR A 238 -2.57 -8.04 0.42
C TYR A 238 -2.73 -6.53 0.57
N THR A 239 -2.99 -6.07 1.78
CA THR A 239 -3.16 -4.64 2.08
C THR A 239 -1.86 -3.86 2.20
N GLU A 240 -0.70 -4.51 2.31
CA GLU A 240 0.60 -3.89 2.63
C GLU A 240 0.98 -2.77 1.68
N SER A 241 0.84 -3.00 0.37
CA SER A 241 1.17 -2.00 -0.65
C SER A 241 0.28 -0.75 -0.55
N LEU A 242 -1.03 -0.96 -0.41
CA LEU A 242 -1.99 0.13 -0.30
C LEU A 242 -1.83 0.90 1.01
N PHE A 243 -1.56 0.18 2.10
CA PHE A 243 -1.25 0.76 3.40
C PHE A 243 0.02 1.60 3.37
N LEU A 244 1.10 1.08 2.77
CA LEU A 244 2.36 1.79 2.62
C LEU A 244 2.17 3.06 1.77
N LEU A 245 1.49 2.97 0.63
CA LEU A 245 1.17 4.12 -0.22
C LEU A 245 0.41 5.19 0.55
N GLY A 246 -0.71 4.79 1.18
CA GLY A 246 -1.54 5.71 1.95
C GLY A 246 -0.77 6.39 3.08
N THR A 247 0.05 5.63 3.80
CA THR A 247 0.83 6.13 4.93
C THR A 247 1.91 7.12 4.48
N VAL A 248 2.74 6.75 3.49
CA VAL A 248 3.81 7.64 2.99
C VAL A 248 3.21 8.90 2.35
N ALA A 249 2.15 8.75 1.55
CA ALA A 249 1.44 9.89 0.96
C ALA A 249 0.82 10.81 2.03
N THR A 250 0.26 10.24 3.10
CA THR A 250 -0.27 11.03 4.23
C THR A 250 0.83 11.88 4.86
N PHE A 251 1.96 11.28 5.24
CA PHE A 251 3.09 12.02 5.82
C PHE A 251 3.66 13.04 4.84
N TYR A 252 3.80 12.70 3.57
CA TYR A 252 4.28 13.61 2.52
C TYR A 252 3.38 14.84 2.42
N HIS A 253 2.08 14.66 2.20
CA HIS A 253 1.14 15.77 2.07
C HIS A 253 0.99 16.56 3.37
N PHE A 254 1.04 15.89 4.52
CA PHE A 254 1.04 16.56 5.82
C PHE A 254 2.28 17.45 6.00
N SER A 255 3.47 16.96 5.57
CA SER A 255 4.71 17.73 5.59
C SER A 255 4.65 18.97 4.69
N LYS A 256 3.97 18.86 3.54
CA LYS A 256 3.75 19.94 2.57
C LYS A 256 2.56 20.87 2.93
N ARG A 257 1.93 20.70 4.09
CA ARG A 257 0.74 21.44 4.53
C ARG A 257 -0.48 21.26 3.59
N GLN A 258 -0.56 20.18 2.85
CA GLN A 258 -1.68 19.85 1.98
C GLN A 258 -2.71 19.00 2.76
N PHE A 259 -3.28 19.59 3.82
CA PHE A 259 -4.06 18.86 4.82
C PHE A 259 -5.30 18.16 4.25
N GLY A 260 -5.96 18.70 3.22
CA GLY A 260 -7.06 18.01 2.55
C GLY A 260 -6.62 16.71 1.89
N ARG A 261 -5.48 16.72 1.16
CA ARG A 261 -4.90 15.51 0.56
C ARG A 261 -4.41 14.52 1.62
N ALA A 262 -3.78 15.03 2.69
CA ALA A 262 -3.37 14.21 3.81
C ALA A 262 -4.56 13.53 4.49
N ALA A 263 -5.70 14.23 4.63
CA ALA A 263 -6.93 13.66 5.17
C ALA A 263 -7.49 12.53 4.29
N CYS A 264 -7.53 12.72 2.96
CA CYS A 264 -8.00 11.68 2.04
C CYS A 264 -7.15 10.41 2.13
N TRP A 265 -5.80 10.55 2.12
CA TRP A 265 -4.91 9.42 2.28
C TRP A 265 -5.00 8.79 3.67
N GLY A 266 -5.11 9.62 4.72
CA GLY A 266 -5.28 9.14 6.10
C GLY A 266 -6.58 8.35 6.30
N LEU A 267 -7.68 8.81 5.71
CA LEU A 267 -8.96 8.08 5.69
C LEU A 267 -8.79 6.70 5.04
N LEU A 268 -8.13 6.64 3.87
CA LEU A 268 -7.83 5.38 3.19
C LEU A 268 -7.01 4.43 4.08
N VAL A 269 -5.98 4.95 4.77
CA VAL A 269 -5.16 4.17 5.70
C VAL A 269 -6.01 3.56 6.83
N GLY A 270 -6.92 4.34 7.43
CA GLY A 270 -7.84 3.87 8.45
C GLY A 270 -8.83 2.80 7.97
N LEU A 271 -9.19 2.83 6.67
CA LEU A 271 -10.02 1.81 6.02
C LEU A 271 -9.23 0.59 5.52
N THR A 272 -7.88 0.62 5.61
CA THR A 272 -7.03 -0.46 5.09
C THR A 272 -6.66 -1.49 6.15
N ARG A 273 -6.41 -1.06 7.38
CA ARG A 273 -6.00 -1.92 8.51
C ARG A 273 -6.35 -1.27 9.84
N LEU A 274 -6.58 -2.09 10.87
CA LEU A 274 -6.86 -1.62 12.22
C LEU A 274 -5.77 -0.67 12.76
N ASN A 275 -4.50 -1.06 12.63
CA ASN A 275 -3.37 -0.24 13.07
C ASN A 275 -3.21 1.07 12.25
N GLY A 276 -3.83 1.14 11.08
CA GLY A 276 -3.88 2.37 10.28
C GLY A 276 -4.59 3.52 10.98
N THR A 277 -5.56 3.22 11.81
CA THR A 277 -6.26 4.22 12.63
C THR A 277 -5.33 4.95 13.60
N LEU A 278 -4.34 4.23 14.14
CA LEU A 278 -3.37 4.78 15.07
C LEU A 278 -2.44 5.82 14.43
N LEU A 279 -2.42 5.93 13.08
CA LEU A 279 -1.71 6.99 12.36
C LEU A 279 -2.16 8.39 12.81
N ALA A 280 -3.37 8.52 13.36
CA ALA A 280 -3.84 9.76 13.95
C ALA A 280 -2.92 10.30 15.07
N LEU A 281 -2.25 9.44 15.83
CA LEU A 281 -1.36 9.82 16.92
C LEU A 281 -0.11 10.59 16.43
N PRO A 282 0.73 10.03 15.52
CA PRO A 282 1.88 10.77 15.01
C PRO A 282 1.48 12.00 14.20
N LEU A 283 0.36 12.00 13.49
CA LEU A 283 -0.13 13.17 12.78
C LEU A 283 -0.63 14.25 13.74
N GLY A 284 -1.33 13.87 14.81
CA GLY A 284 -1.74 14.77 15.89
C GLY A 284 -0.54 15.43 16.56
N PHE A 285 0.49 14.62 16.86
CA PHE A 285 1.76 15.14 17.40
C PHE A 285 2.39 16.18 16.46
N LEU A 286 2.46 15.92 15.15
CA LEU A 286 2.93 16.88 14.15
C LEU A 286 2.06 18.12 14.05
N ALA A 287 0.74 17.99 14.21
CA ALA A 287 -0.19 19.12 14.19
C ALA A 287 0.06 20.06 15.39
N LEU A 288 0.24 19.49 16.59
CA LEU A 288 0.49 20.22 17.83
C LEU A 288 1.86 20.90 17.84
N GLN A 289 2.93 20.23 17.42
CA GLN A 289 4.26 20.83 17.32
C GLN A 289 4.27 22.06 16.40
N ARG A 290 3.48 22.06 15.34
CA ARG A 290 3.42 23.14 14.35
C ARG A 290 2.60 24.35 14.80
N SER A 291 1.73 24.18 15.76
CA SER A 291 1.01 25.32 16.37
C SER A 291 1.92 26.20 17.21
N SER A 292 3.05 25.68 17.69
CA SER A 292 4.01 26.38 18.56
C SER A 292 5.19 27.05 17.80
N VAL A 293 5.38 26.77 16.50
CA VAL A 293 6.53 27.32 15.74
C VAL A 293 6.06 27.98 14.45
N PHE A 294 5.64 29.26 14.55
CA PHE A 294 5.44 30.12 13.38
C PHE A 294 6.69 30.96 13.13
N THR A 295 7.50 30.60 12.13
CA THR A 295 8.47 31.49 11.51
C THR A 295 8.43 31.44 9.99
N SER A 296 8.32 32.60 9.36
CA SER A 296 7.87 32.86 7.99
C SER A 296 8.96 32.84 6.89
N GLY A 297 10.20 32.45 7.17
CA GLY A 297 11.34 32.74 6.29
C GLY A 297 11.67 31.72 5.17
N ALA A 298 11.27 30.46 5.27
CA ALA A 298 11.74 29.39 4.38
C ALA A 298 10.88 29.16 3.10
N ARG A 299 9.88 30.02 2.85
CA ARG A 299 8.85 29.77 1.82
C ARG A 299 9.26 30.11 0.38
N LEU A 300 10.19 31.00 0.17
CA LEU A 300 10.51 31.53 -1.17
C LEU A 300 11.51 30.67 -1.93
N GLN A 301 12.53 30.14 -1.28
CA GLN A 301 13.58 29.35 -1.93
C GLN A 301 13.17 27.93 -2.37
N ALA A 302 12.19 27.31 -1.68
CA ALA A 302 11.72 25.96 -2.04
C ALA A 302 10.88 25.91 -3.33
N ARG A 303 10.41 27.05 -3.83
CA ARG A 303 9.49 27.11 -4.99
C ARG A 303 10.21 27.15 -6.35
N GLU A 304 11.45 27.62 -6.39
CA GLU A 304 12.23 27.74 -7.62
C GLU A 304 12.81 26.40 -8.10
N ASN A 305 13.13 25.51 -7.17
CA ASN A 305 13.77 24.21 -7.45
C ASN A 305 12.81 23.00 -7.51
N ALA A 306 11.50 23.23 -7.54
CA ALA A 306 10.50 22.17 -7.55
C ALA A 306 10.44 21.44 -8.89
N THR A 307 10.47 20.11 -8.87
CA THR A 307 10.33 19.25 -10.05
C THR A 307 8.93 19.32 -10.68
N PRO A 308 8.74 18.90 -11.94
CA PRO A 308 7.42 18.78 -12.56
C PRO A 308 6.42 17.94 -11.74
N PHE A 309 6.87 16.87 -11.07
CA PHE A 309 6.05 16.09 -10.14
C PHE A 309 5.62 16.93 -8.94
N GLU A 310 6.53 17.66 -8.32
CA GLU A 310 6.22 18.55 -7.20
C GLU A 310 5.31 19.71 -7.62
N LYS A 311 5.48 20.24 -8.83
CA LYS A 311 4.58 21.26 -9.39
C LYS A 311 3.20 20.69 -9.69
N ALA A 312 3.10 19.43 -10.13
CA ALA A 312 1.83 18.73 -10.33
C ALA A 312 1.13 18.39 -9.00
N VAL A 313 1.93 18.11 -7.95
CA VAL A 313 1.47 17.81 -6.59
C VAL A 313 1.44 19.09 -5.72
N ALA A 314 2.09 20.19 -6.17
CA ALA A 314 2.16 21.47 -5.47
C ALA A 314 0.77 22.10 -5.25
N PRO A 315 0.56 22.79 -4.13
CA PRO A 315 -0.71 23.46 -3.91
C PRO A 315 -0.91 24.58 -4.95
N SER A 316 -2.08 24.60 -5.56
CA SER A 316 -2.69 25.87 -5.92
C SER A 316 -2.68 26.74 -4.64
N THR A 317 -2.56 28.05 -4.77
CA THR A 317 -2.64 29.03 -3.68
C THR A 317 -3.96 28.99 -2.88
N GLN A 318 -4.63 27.84 -2.91
CA GLN A 318 -5.89 27.57 -2.28
C GLN A 318 -5.69 27.54 -0.75
N ARG A 319 -6.31 28.49 -0.08
CA ARG A 319 -6.43 28.57 1.38
C ARG A 319 -6.79 27.18 1.91
N ASN A 320 -5.91 26.57 2.71
CA ASN A 320 -6.16 25.26 3.32
C ASN A 320 -7.48 25.33 4.11
N ARG A 321 -8.53 24.71 3.57
CA ARG A 321 -9.85 24.66 4.21
C ARG A 321 -9.93 23.66 5.34
N VAL A 322 -8.99 22.69 5.37
CA VAL A 322 -8.95 21.62 6.37
C VAL A 322 -7.91 21.96 7.43
N PRO A 323 -8.28 22.01 8.71
CA PRO A 323 -7.34 22.20 9.82
C PRO A 323 -6.39 21.01 9.96
N PRO A 324 -5.15 21.22 10.48
CA PRO A 324 -4.18 20.13 10.67
C PRO A 324 -4.71 19.00 11.56
N LEU A 325 -5.41 19.33 12.65
CA LEU A 325 -5.99 18.33 13.57
C LEU A 325 -7.12 17.53 12.92
N ALA A 326 -7.95 18.15 12.07
CA ALA A 326 -8.97 17.43 11.32
C ALA A 326 -8.33 16.44 10.32
N ALA A 327 -7.23 16.85 9.67
CA ALA A 327 -6.48 15.93 8.80
C ALA A 327 -5.82 14.79 9.58
N ALA A 328 -5.34 15.06 10.80
CA ALA A 328 -4.78 14.06 11.69
C ALA A 328 -5.84 13.05 12.19
N ALA A 329 -7.09 13.47 12.35
CA ALA A 329 -8.21 12.64 12.78
C ALA A 329 -8.80 11.77 11.64
N ALA A 330 -8.47 12.04 10.38
CA ALA A 330 -9.05 11.32 9.24
C ALA A 330 -8.85 9.79 9.27
N PRO A 331 -7.73 9.21 9.76
CA PRO A 331 -7.61 7.77 9.92
C PRO A 331 -8.65 7.18 10.88
N VAL A 332 -9.01 7.91 11.95
CA VAL A 332 -10.07 7.49 12.89
C VAL A 332 -11.43 7.47 12.20
N ALA A 333 -11.71 8.44 11.34
CA ALA A 333 -12.94 8.45 10.55
C ALA A 333 -13.06 7.18 9.67
N GLY A 334 -11.94 6.67 9.11
CA GLY A 334 -11.91 5.41 8.39
C GLY A 334 -12.35 4.22 9.24
N LEU A 335 -11.84 4.12 10.48
CA LEU A 335 -12.30 3.10 11.43
C LEU A 335 -13.79 3.24 11.76
N VAL A 336 -14.25 4.46 12.03
CA VAL A 336 -15.66 4.69 12.37
C VAL A 336 -16.58 4.25 11.22
N ILE A 337 -16.24 4.57 9.97
CA ILE A 337 -17.01 4.11 8.79
C ILE A 337 -17.07 2.57 8.76
N TYR A 338 -15.94 1.90 8.99
CA TYR A 338 -15.93 0.44 9.01
C TYR A 338 -16.71 -0.14 10.22
N ALA A 339 -16.55 0.43 11.40
CA ALA A 339 -17.28 0.02 12.60
C ALA A 339 -18.79 0.16 12.45
N LEU A 340 -19.27 1.24 11.81
CA LEU A 340 -20.70 1.42 11.51
C LEU A 340 -21.21 0.36 10.52
N PHE A 341 -20.41 0.02 9.49
CA PHE A 341 -20.75 -1.08 8.60
C PHE A 341 -20.82 -2.42 9.34
N ILE A 342 -19.80 -2.73 10.17
CA ILE A 342 -19.78 -3.96 10.96
C ILE A 342 -20.94 -3.99 11.95
N TRP A 343 -21.29 -2.87 12.56
CA TRP A 343 -22.47 -2.78 13.42
C TRP A 343 -23.76 -3.17 12.67
N SER A 344 -23.94 -2.67 11.46
CA SER A 344 -25.11 -3.03 10.65
C SER A 344 -25.16 -4.51 10.26
N LEU A 345 -24.00 -5.18 10.19
CA LEU A 345 -23.88 -6.60 9.84
C LEU A 345 -24.00 -7.54 11.05
N THR A 346 -23.49 -7.13 12.21
CA THR A 346 -23.25 -8.02 13.36
C THR A 346 -24.01 -7.60 14.61
N GLY A 347 -24.56 -6.38 14.67
CA GLY A 347 -25.10 -5.78 15.89
C GLY A 347 -24.03 -5.30 16.88
N ASN A 348 -22.72 -5.52 16.60
CA ASN A 348 -21.61 -5.09 17.45
C ASN A 348 -20.57 -4.34 16.61
N PRO A 349 -20.35 -3.04 16.85
CA PRO A 349 -19.41 -2.25 16.05
C PRO A 349 -17.93 -2.65 16.20
N LEU A 350 -17.59 -3.45 17.24
CA LEU A 350 -16.26 -3.92 17.53
C LEU A 350 -16.05 -5.43 17.24
N ALA A 351 -16.99 -6.09 16.56
CA ALA A 351 -16.91 -7.52 16.26
C ALA A 351 -15.63 -7.88 15.47
N PHE A 352 -15.10 -6.98 14.65
CA PHE A 352 -13.82 -7.18 13.96
C PHE A 352 -12.63 -7.24 14.93
N ALA A 353 -12.69 -6.56 16.07
CA ALA A 353 -11.62 -6.57 17.07
C ALA A 353 -11.67 -7.85 17.92
N SER A 354 -12.85 -8.24 18.39
CA SER A 354 -13.03 -9.52 19.11
C SER A 354 -12.70 -10.72 18.23
N GLY A 355 -13.01 -10.68 16.94
CA GLY A 355 -12.69 -11.73 15.98
C GLY A 355 -11.18 -11.97 15.79
N GLN A 356 -10.30 -11.05 16.21
CA GLN A 356 -8.84 -11.24 16.16
C GLN A 356 -8.35 -12.40 17.02
N MET A 357 -9.10 -12.80 18.04
CA MET A 357 -8.75 -13.95 18.90
C MET A 357 -8.65 -15.25 18.11
N ALA A 358 -9.55 -15.48 17.15
CA ALA A 358 -9.51 -16.65 16.26
C ALA A 358 -8.26 -16.72 15.37
N TRP A 359 -7.51 -15.62 15.28
CA TRP A 359 -6.26 -15.49 14.54
C TRP A 359 -5.03 -15.55 15.46
N GLY A 360 -5.19 -16.04 16.71
CA GLY A 360 -4.09 -16.11 17.67
C GLY A 360 -3.63 -14.75 18.22
N ARG A 361 -4.44 -13.70 18.03
CA ARG A 361 -4.11 -12.36 18.52
C ARG A 361 -4.77 -12.10 19.87
N THR A 362 -4.15 -12.69 20.90
CA THR A 362 -4.53 -12.52 22.30
C THR A 362 -3.48 -11.65 23.00
N TYR A 363 -3.93 -10.82 23.93
CA TYR A 363 -3.02 -9.99 24.71
C TYR A 363 -2.27 -10.84 25.74
N ASN A 364 -0.97 -11.00 25.54
CA ASN A 364 -0.07 -11.71 26.46
C ASN A 364 0.97 -10.77 27.09
N GLY A 365 1.10 -9.57 26.56
CA GLY A 365 2.07 -8.57 26.99
C GLY A 365 3.50 -8.83 26.49
N LEU A 366 4.29 -7.77 26.46
CA LEU A 366 5.67 -7.84 25.99
C LEU A 366 6.58 -8.65 26.93
N GLY A 367 6.31 -8.61 28.23
CA GLY A 367 7.09 -9.38 29.23
C GLY A 367 6.98 -10.88 29.00
N ALA A 368 5.78 -11.39 28.74
CA ALA A 368 5.55 -12.80 28.42
C ALA A 368 6.25 -13.21 27.13
N LEU A 369 6.19 -12.34 26.10
CA LEU A 369 6.91 -12.59 24.85
C LEU A 369 8.42 -12.75 25.09
N VAL A 370 9.04 -11.80 25.80
CA VAL A 370 10.49 -11.84 26.09
C VAL A 370 10.86 -13.08 26.90
N ALA A 371 10.06 -13.40 27.94
CA ALA A 371 10.26 -14.59 28.76
C ALA A 371 10.16 -15.89 27.94
N GLN A 372 9.19 -15.98 27.04
CA GLN A 372 9.02 -17.13 26.14
C GLN A 372 10.23 -17.30 25.22
N GLN A 373 10.64 -16.22 24.55
CA GLN A 373 11.77 -16.27 23.59
C GLN A 373 13.09 -16.60 24.32
N TYR A 374 13.30 -16.04 25.51
CA TYR A 374 14.44 -16.35 26.34
C TYR A 374 14.43 -17.83 26.78
N SER A 375 13.29 -18.37 27.22
CA SER A 375 13.15 -19.76 27.60
C SER A 375 13.49 -20.71 26.45
N ILE A 376 13.00 -20.45 25.24
CA ILE A 376 13.33 -21.24 24.05
C ILE A 376 14.85 -21.21 23.79
N LEU A 377 15.44 -20.03 23.81
CA LEU A 377 16.88 -19.86 23.55
C LEU A 377 17.74 -20.52 24.63
N ALA A 378 17.36 -20.41 25.91
CA ALA A 378 18.08 -21.00 27.03
C ALA A 378 18.01 -22.54 27.01
N ASN A 379 16.86 -23.12 26.66
CA ASN A 379 16.66 -24.59 26.70
C ASN A 379 17.12 -25.30 25.42
N ALA A 380 16.90 -24.67 24.24
CA ALA A 380 17.20 -25.30 22.94
C ALA A 380 18.47 -24.76 22.27
N GLY A 381 19.07 -23.69 22.82
CA GLY A 381 20.19 -22.97 22.19
C GLY A 381 19.79 -22.30 20.89
N LEU A 382 20.75 -21.65 20.22
CA LEU A 382 20.50 -20.93 18.97
C LEU A 382 20.07 -21.87 17.83
N SER A 383 20.67 -23.05 17.73
CA SER A 383 20.34 -24.04 16.71
C SER A 383 18.91 -24.56 16.85
N GLY A 384 18.48 -24.84 18.09
CA GLY A 384 17.11 -25.23 18.37
C GLY A 384 16.10 -24.10 18.13
N TYR A 385 16.46 -22.88 18.50
CA TYR A 385 15.64 -21.68 18.23
C TYR A 385 15.38 -21.47 16.74
N VAL A 386 16.42 -21.63 15.89
CA VAL A 386 16.28 -21.47 14.44
C VAL A 386 15.59 -22.70 13.80
N GLY A 387 15.75 -23.87 14.40
CA GLY A 387 15.20 -25.12 13.86
C GLY A 387 13.71 -25.37 14.11
N THR A 388 13.12 -24.76 15.17
CA THR A 388 11.74 -25.12 15.56
C THR A 388 11.00 -24.00 16.29
N PRO A 389 9.96 -23.41 15.71
CA PRO A 389 9.65 -23.34 14.30
C PRO A 389 10.49 -22.26 13.62
N GLY A 390 11.15 -22.60 12.50
CA GLY A 390 12.12 -21.71 11.82
C GLY A 390 11.55 -20.35 11.39
N TYR A 391 10.24 -20.22 11.18
CA TYR A 391 9.63 -18.94 10.83
C TYR A 391 9.60 -17.95 12.01
N ASP A 392 9.62 -18.41 13.27
CA ASP A 392 9.70 -17.52 14.42
C ASP A 392 11.05 -16.79 14.48
N ALA A 393 12.14 -17.44 14.09
CA ALA A 393 13.45 -16.79 13.98
C ALA A 393 13.45 -15.67 12.92
N LEU A 394 12.80 -15.88 11.77
CA LEU A 394 12.67 -14.85 10.74
C LEU A 394 11.81 -13.68 11.23
N ASN A 395 10.69 -13.94 11.87
CA ASN A 395 9.85 -12.91 12.46
C ASN A 395 10.56 -12.17 13.62
N ALA A 396 11.34 -12.87 14.41
CA ALA A 396 12.19 -12.26 15.47
C ALA A 396 13.20 -11.28 14.88
N LEU A 397 13.84 -11.62 13.75
CA LEU A 397 14.73 -10.68 13.04
C LEU A 397 13.98 -9.45 12.54
N GLY A 398 12.79 -9.62 12.00
CA GLY A 398 11.91 -8.50 11.59
C GLY A 398 11.49 -7.61 12.77
N ALA A 399 11.13 -8.23 13.90
CA ALA A 399 10.80 -7.51 15.13
C ALA A 399 12.03 -6.76 15.71
N LEU A 400 13.17 -7.43 15.76
CA LEU A 400 14.43 -6.83 16.24
C LEU A 400 14.84 -5.64 15.39
N PHE A 401 14.80 -5.77 14.05
CA PHE A 401 15.04 -4.65 13.13
C PHE A 401 14.11 -3.48 13.40
N ALA A 402 12.81 -3.76 13.51
CA ALA A 402 11.82 -2.72 13.77
C ALA A 402 12.05 -2.02 15.10
N VAL A 403 12.20 -2.77 16.20
CA VAL A 403 12.39 -2.21 17.54
C VAL A 403 13.71 -1.46 17.67
N ALA A 404 14.83 -2.03 17.17
CA ALA A 404 16.14 -1.40 17.22
C ALA A 404 16.19 -0.07 16.46
N THR A 405 15.39 0.08 15.41
CA THR A 405 15.37 1.31 14.59
C THR A 405 14.43 2.38 15.12
N ILE A 406 13.54 2.12 16.10
CA ILE A 406 12.60 3.11 16.65
C ILE A 406 13.34 4.35 17.18
N TRP A 407 14.30 4.14 18.08
CA TRP A 407 15.00 5.25 18.73
C TRP A 407 15.89 6.05 17.77
N PRO A 408 16.74 5.41 16.94
CA PRO A 408 17.50 6.11 15.92
C PRO A 408 16.62 6.92 14.94
N VAL A 409 15.48 6.37 14.52
CA VAL A 409 14.51 7.07 13.69
C VAL A 409 13.92 8.27 14.42
N ALA A 410 13.46 8.08 15.67
CA ALA A 410 12.90 9.17 16.46
C ALA A 410 13.90 10.33 16.63
N ARG A 411 15.19 10.03 16.85
CA ARG A 411 16.23 11.05 16.99
C ARG A 411 16.60 11.73 15.66
N ARG A 412 16.65 10.99 14.56
CA ARG A 412 17.18 11.49 13.29
C ARG A 412 16.10 12.11 12.39
N LEU A 413 14.95 11.45 12.29
CA LEU A 413 13.83 11.90 11.46
C LEU A 413 12.85 12.76 12.24
N GLY A 414 12.63 12.44 13.52
CA GLY A 414 11.73 13.11 14.45
C GLY A 414 10.80 12.17 15.18
N MET A 415 10.31 12.59 16.35
CA MET A 415 9.50 11.78 17.28
C MET A 415 8.22 11.21 16.65
N ALA A 416 7.56 11.95 15.75
CA ALA A 416 6.36 11.46 15.07
C ALA A 416 6.62 10.18 14.26
N TYR A 417 7.79 10.06 13.64
CA TYR A 417 8.17 8.87 12.86
C TYR A 417 8.52 7.69 13.76
N GLY A 418 9.20 7.95 14.89
CA GLY A 418 9.40 6.94 15.93
C GLY A 418 8.08 6.45 16.52
N LEU A 419 7.15 7.37 16.82
CA LEU A 419 5.81 7.04 17.30
C LEU A 419 5.04 6.20 16.26
N PHE A 420 5.13 6.53 14.97
CA PHE A 420 4.57 5.72 13.90
C PHE A 420 5.08 4.28 13.93
N MET A 421 6.38 4.07 14.16
CA MET A 421 6.95 2.73 14.26
C MET A 421 6.46 1.98 15.49
N VAL A 422 6.42 2.67 16.66
CA VAL A 422 5.91 2.12 17.91
C VAL A 422 4.49 1.58 17.76
N ILE A 423 3.57 2.39 17.23
CA ILE A 423 2.15 2.00 17.10
C ILE A 423 1.90 0.87 16.09
N ASN A 424 2.83 0.65 15.17
CA ASN A 424 2.70 -0.44 14.19
C ASN A 424 3.31 -1.76 14.69
N ILE A 425 4.31 -1.73 15.57
CA ILE A 425 5.01 -2.94 15.98
C ILE A 425 4.69 -3.39 17.40
N LEU A 426 4.66 -2.48 18.39
CA LEU A 426 4.47 -2.89 19.78
C LEU A 426 3.09 -3.50 20.07
N PRO A 427 1.96 -3.00 19.55
CA PRO A 427 0.67 -3.67 19.74
C PRO A 427 0.65 -5.08 19.13
N ALA A 428 1.31 -5.28 17.99
CA ALA A 428 1.40 -6.59 17.34
C ALA A 428 2.19 -7.58 18.21
N LEU A 429 3.34 -7.15 18.75
CA LEU A 429 4.15 -7.96 19.68
C LEU A 429 3.41 -8.29 20.97
N ALA A 430 2.66 -7.33 21.51
CA ALA A 430 1.90 -7.54 22.76
C ALA A 430 0.70 -8.48 22.60
N ASN A 431 0.06 -8.52 21.42
CA ASN A 431 -1.18 -9.25 21.16
C ASN A 431 -1.01 -10.54 20.34
N GLY A 432 0.14 -10.83 19.81
CA GLY A 432 0.34 -12.00 18.93
C GLY A 432 1.77 -12.51 18.94
N GLY A 433 2.59 -11.99 19.84
CA GLY A 433 4.00 -12.36 19.91
C GLY A 433 4.73 -12.03 18.61
N LEU A 434 5.47 -12.99 18.07
CA LEU A 434 6.23 -12.82 16.82
C LEU A 434 5.39 -12.99 15.54
N LEU A 435 4.13 -13.42 15.67
CA LEU A 435 3.28 -13.70 14.52
C LEU A 435 3.17 -12.48 13.57
N SER A 436 3.58 -12.66 12.33
CA SER A 436 3.57 -11.64 11.26
C SER A 436 4.41 -10.38 11.53
N THR A 437 5.29 -10.35 12.52
CA THR A 437 6.08 -9.14 12.83
C THR A 437 7.06 -8.78 11.71
N GLY A 438 7.60 -9.76 11.00
CA GLY A 438 8.36 -9.54 9.78
C GLY A 438 7.54 -8.78 8.73
N ARG A 439 6.29 -9.18 8.50
CA ARG A 439 5.36 -8.52 7.58
C ARG A 439 5.07 -7.07 8.03
N PHE A 440 4.81 -6.85 9.32
CA PHE A 440 4.55 -5.51 9.85
C PHE A 440 5.78 -4.60 9.77
N SER A 441 6.98 -5.14 9.89
CA SER A 441 8.21 -4.35 9.75
C SER A 441 8.42 -3.81 8.34
N SER A 442 7.89 -4.45 7.31
CA SER A 442 8.05 -4.03 5.90
C SER A 442 7.42 -2.68 5.59
N VAL A 443 6.36 -2.29 6.30
CA VAL A 443 5.66 -1.01 6.06
C VAL A 443 6.23 0.17 6.86
N LEU A 444 7.26 -0.06 7.68
CA LEU A 444 7.92 0.95 8.51
C LEU A 444 8.88 1.80 7.70
N PHE A 445 8.39 2.52 6.71
CA PHE A 445 9.19 3.31 5.76
C PHE A 445 10.25 4.23 6.41
N PRO A 446 10.06 4.81 7.62
CA PRO A 446 11.07 5.66 8.23
C PRO A 446 12.37 4.91 8.56
N ALA A 447 12.29 3.59 8.87
CA ALA A 447 13.48 2.77 9.12
C ALA A 447 14.38 2.69 7.87
N PHE A 448 13.80 2.62 6.68
CA PHE A 448 14.55 2.54 5.42
C PHE A 448 15.18 3.88 5.03
N ILE A 449 14.52 5.00 5.35
CA ILE A 449 15.15 6.33 5.21
C ILE A 449 16.34 6.44 6.18
N TRP A 450 16.13 6.06 7.45
CA TRP A 450 17.21 6.08 8.45
C TRP A 450 18.39 5.19 8.02
N LEU A 451 18.10 4.00 7.54
CA LEU A 451 19.14 3.05 7.07
C LEU A 451 19.92 3.64 5.89
N ALA A 452 19.24 4.26 4.92
CA ALA A 452 19.89 4.92 3.79
C ALA A 452 20.74 6.13 4.18
N VAL A 453 20.37 6.84 5.25
CA VAL A 453 21.15 7.93 5.81
C VAL A 453 22.38 7.42 6.58
N THR A 454 22.26 6.27 7.23
CA THR A 454 23.28 5.75 8.15
C THR A 454 24.31 4.88 7.43
N VAL A 455 23.86 4.07 6.46
CA VAL A 455 24.75 3.22 5.67
C VAL A 455 25.47 4.05 4.61
N PRO A 456 26.81 4.08 4.60
CA PRO A 456 27.58 4.75 3.55
C PRO A 456 27.18 4.24 2.15
N SER A 457 27.20 5.13 1.15
CA SER A 457 26.81 4.78 -0.23
C SER A 457 27.61 3.60 -0.79
N SER A 458 28.89 3.50 -0.44
CA SER A 458 29.80 2.39 -0.82
C SER A 458 29.34 1.01 -0.30
N HIS A 459 28.62 0.95 0.82
CA HIS A 459 28.17 -0.31 1.42
C HIS A 459 26.69 -0.64 1.12
N ARG A 460 25.93 0.32 0.57
CA ARG A 460 24.50 0.11 0.31
C ARG A 460 24.23 -1.03 -0.66
N ALA A 461 25.07 -1.21 -1.67
CA ALA A 461 24.94 -2.32 -2.61
C ALA A 461 25.00 -3.68 -1.92
N ALA A 462 25.92 -3.86 -0.95
CA ALA A 462 26.02 -5.09 -0.16
C ALA A 462 24.77 -5.32 0.71
N TRP A 463 24.23 -4.26 1.36
CA TRP A 463 23.00 -4.35 2.13
C TRP A 463 21.81 -4.74 1.25
N ILE A 464 21.67 -4.11 0.09
CA ILE A 464 20.58 -4.40 -0.87
C ILE A 464 20.70 -5.86 -1.36
N ALA A 465 21.90 -6.31 -1.70
CA ALA A 465 22.14 -7.69 -2.13
C ALA A 465 21.82 -8.70 -1.03
N SER A 466 22.23 -8.45 0.22
CA SER A 466 21.91 -9.29 1.38
C SER A 466 20.40 -9.36 1.63
N PHE A 467 19.73 -8.21 1.58
CA PHE A 467 18.27 -8.15 1.72
C PHE A 467 17.57 -8.90 0.59
N ALA A 468 18.01 -8.72 -0.66
CA ALA A 468 17.44 -9.42 -1.81
C ALA A 468 17.61 -10.93 -1.73
N ALA A 469 18.77 -11.41 -1.26
CA ALA A 469 19.00 -12.85 -1.03
C ALA A 469 18.05 -13.41 0.05
N MET A 470 17.91 -12.71 1.17
CA MET A 470 16.94 -13.09 2.21
C MET A 470 15.50 -12.99 1.72
N GLN A 471 15.18 -12.00 0.88
CA GLN A 471 13.87 -11.87 0.25
C GLN A 471 13.57 -13.03 -0.69
N ALA A 472 14.55 -13.47 -1.49
CA ALA A 472 14.41 -14.64 -2.37
C ALA A 472 14.15 -15.93 -1.57
N PHE A 473 14.85 -16.11 -0.44
CA PHE A 473 14.60 -17.21 0.48
C PHE A 473 13.17 -17.13 1.06
N GLY A 474 12.76 -15.96 1.56
CA GLY A 474 11.41 -15.74 2.05
C GLY A 474 10.34 -15.97 0.97
N ALA A 475 10.60 -15.57 -0.28
CA ALA A 475 9.72 -15.84 -1.41
C ALA A 475 9.57 -17.35 -1.66
N ALA A 476 10.67 -18.11 -1.62
CA ALA A 476 10.61 -19.57 -1.76
C ALA A 476 9.73 -20.21 -0.68
N LEU A 477 9.84 -19.78 0.57
CA LEU A 477 8.97 -20.24 1.66
C LEU A 477 7.51 -19.87 1.40
N PHE A 478 7.24 -18.60 1.12
CA PHE A 478 5.90 -18.04 0.94
C PHE A 478 5.13 -18.74 -0.18
N TYR A 479 5.74 -18.84 -1.35
CA TYR A 479 5.08 -19.38 -2.53
C TYR A 479 4.89 -20.90 -2.49
N THR A 480 5.70 -21.63 -1.72
CA THR A 480 5.59 -23.07 -1.51
C THR A 480 4.73 -23.47 -0.30
N TRP A 481 3.97 -22.53 0.28
CA TRP A 481 3.14 -22.76 1.47
C TRP A 481 3.93 -23.23 2.70
N ARG A 482 5.21 -22.88 2.79
CA ARG A 482 5.98 -23.04 4.01
C ARG A 482 5.79 -21.84 4.91
N PRO A 483 5.63 -22.03 6.23
CA PRO A 483 5.37 -20.92 7.15
C PRO A 483 6.44 -19.84 7.04
N LEU A 484 6.01 -18.58 6.96
CA LEU A 484 6.88 -17.41 6.98
C LEU A 484 6.37 -16.37 8.00
N PHE A 485 5.09 -16.45 8.37
CA PHE A 485 4.43 -15.51 9.28
C PHE A 485 3.25 -16.17 10.00
#